data_40dfd3f5e8c3dd2a71681b7c5e64db2f
#
_entry.id   40dfd3f5e8c3dd2a71681b7c5e64db2f
#
_cell.length_a   1.000
_cell.length_b   1.000
_cell.length_c   1.000
_cell.angle_alpha   90.00
_cell.angle_beta   90.00
_cell.angle_gamma   90.00
#
_symmetry.space_group_name_H-M   'P 1'
#
loop_
_entity.id
_entity.type
_entity.pdbx_description
1 polymer ?
#
loop_
_entity_poly.entity_id
_entity_poly.type
_entity_poly.pdbx_seq_one_letter_code
_entity_poly.pdbx_strand_id
1 'polypeptide(L)'
;LINKHLGTENIGLSICTYIGETPYILYIPFDFDSDGNKKDALKDAVKLYNHFVELNYCVSLTDSGKKGFHVYVKVQPKSYSRECLKSFQKWFIKKLDLKTADEQILGDIKRQMRIPYTYNIKGGLCREIASNPGVPIDIDDLLLYTYIQKPVTYRKKDFHEYPCIEQLVREDPEPRELIRLSYVALRLDKGWSEDEIVEEIKSFDWVDFDEEKTRIKIGYVNNGEYVPLGCNRLTEMGHCILDCKFNNGNLKKDLKELGIE
;
A
#
# COMPACT_ATOMS: atom_id res chain seq x y z
N LEU A 1 16.53 -5.25 27.76
CA LEU A 1 16.87 -6.59 27.20
C LEU A 1 17.73 -6.47 25.95
N ILE A 2 17.32 -5.68 24.94
CA ILE A 2 18.03 -5.55 23.66
C ILE A 2 19.49 -5.10 23.88
N ASN A 3 19.72 -4.05 24.69
CA ASN A 3 21.05 -3.51 24.93
C ASN A 3 22.07 -4.51 25.53
N LYS A 4 21.58 -5.55 26.22
CA LYS A 4 22.44 -6.58 26.82
C LYS A 4 23.05 -7.52 25.77
N HIS A 5 22.47 -7.62 24.62
CA HIS A 5 22.83 -8.59 23.57
C HIS A 5 23.42 -7.91 22.31
N LEU A 6 23.51 -6.57 22.30
CA LEU A 6 24.17 -5.85 21.22
C LEU A 6 25.62 -6.24 21.10
N GLY A 7 26.05 -6.62 19.91
CA GLY A 7 27.40 -7.00 19.60
C GLY A 7 27.82 -8.43 19.99
N THR A 8 26.95 -9.23 20.62
CA THR A 8 27.33 -10.56 21.14
C THR A 8 26.46 -11.70 20.58
N GLU A 9 25.21 -11.46 20.20
CA GLU A 9 24.28 -12.52 19.86
C GLU A 9 23.57 -12.28 18.52
N ASN A 10 23.08 -13.37 17.92
CA ASN A 10 22.24 -13.34 16.72
C ASN A 10 20.78 -13.19 17.14
N ILE A 11 20.28 -11.95 17.08
CA ILE A 11 18.92 -11.62 17.48
C ILE A 11 18.09 -11.16 16.28
N GLY A 12 16.90 -11.75 16.12
CA GLY A 12 15.88 -11.32 15.19
C GLY A 12 14.65 -10.80 15.92
N LEU A 13 14.04 -9.78 15.38
CA LEU A 13 12.73 -9.28 15.81
C LEU A 13 11.68 -9.56 14.74
N SER A 14 10.45 -9.81 15.18
CA SER A 14 9.31 -9.85 14.29
C SER A 14 9.08 -8.47 13.67
N ILE A 15 8.71 -8.45 12.40
CA ILE A 15 8.30 -7.23 11.68
C ILE A 15 6.90 -6.76 12.07
N CYS A 16 6.16 -7.59 12.81
CA CYS A 16 4.82 -7.28 13.27
C CYS A 16 4.72 -7.36 14.80
N THR A 17 3.71 -6.70 15.34
CA THR A 17 3.21 -6.90 16.70
C THR A 17 1.82 -7.53 16.65
N TYR A 18 1.36 -8.10 17.76
CA TYR A 18 0.04 -8.71 17.84
C TYR A 18 -0.83 -7.96 18.83
N ILE A 19 -2.09 -7.70 18.44
CA ILE A 19 -3.15 -7.23 19.31
C ILE A 19 -4.20 -8.34 19.32
N GLY A 20 -4.26 -9.11 20.42
CA GLY A 20 -4.96 -10.39 20.42
C GLY A 20 -4.30 -11.35 19.42
N GLU A 21 -5.07 -11.91 18.51
CA GLU A 21 -4.59 -12.81 17.45
C GLU A 21 -4.27 -12.08 16.11
N THR A 22 -4.54 -10.78 16.03
CA THR A 22 -4.38 -9.99 14.81
C THR A 22 -2.96 -9.43 14.71
N PRO A 23 -2.20 -9.73 13.63
CA PRO A 23 -0.88 -9.14 13.39
C PRO A 23 -1.01 -7.72 12.85
N TYR A 24 -0.29 -6.79 13.46
CA TYR A 24 -0.11 -5.41 13.00
C TYR A 24 1.30 -5.23 12.48
N ILE A 25 1.44 -4.92 11.21
CA ILE A 25 2.73 -4.73 10.56
C ILE A 25 3.26 -3.34 10.91
N LEU A 26 4.52 -3.26 11.32
CA LEU A 26 5.23 -2.01 11.65
C LEU A 26 6.27 -1.65 10.60
N TYR A 27 6.89 -2.66 10.00
CA TYR A 27 7.94 -2.50 9.00
C TYR A 27 7.76 -3.52 7.88
N ILE A 28 8.05 -3.10 6.66
CA ILE A 28 8.16 -3.99 5.50
C ILE A 28 9.64 -4.16 5.19
N PRO A 29 10.19 -5.38 5.30
CA PRO A 29 11.55 -5.66 4.94
C PRO A 29 11.70 -5.93 3.45
N PHE A 30 12.80 -5.47 2.88
CA PHE A 30 13.32 -5.94 1.61
C PHE A 30 14.71 -6.52 1.89
N ASP A 31 14.97 -7.73 1.43
CA ASP A 31 16.23 -8.42 1.58
C ASP A 31 16.93 -8.47 0.21
N PHE A 32 18.18 -8.07 0.18
CA PHE A 32 19.00 -8.00 -1.02
C PHE A 32 20.21 -8.89 -0.81
N ASP A 33 20.25 -10.00 -1.51
CA ASP A 33 21.35 -10.95 -1.45
C ASP A 33 21.96 -11.17 -2.84
N SER A 34 23.29 -11.27 -2.90
CA SER A 34 23.98 -11.65 -4.11
C SER A 34 25.03 -12.72 -3.81
N ASP A 35 24.95 -13.85 -4.45
CA ASP A 35 25.92 -14.95 -4.28
C ASP A 35 27.27 -14.65 -4.95
N GLY A 36 27.32 -13.71 -5.88
CA GLY A 36 28.53 -13.39 -6.62
C GLY A 36 29.20 -12.08 -6.22
N ASN A 37 28.42 -11.05 -5.92
CA ASN A 37 28.96 -9.71 -5.70
C ASN A 37 28.10 -8.88 -4.74
N LYS A 38 28.58 -8.72 -3.52
CA LYS A 38 27.92 -7.90 -2.48
C LYS A 38 27.65 -6.44 -2.95
N LYS A 39 28.42 -5.92 -3.92
CA LYS A 39 28.22 -4.57 -4.45
C LYS A 39 26.91 -4.45 -5.25
N ASP A 40 26.46 -5.49 -5.93
CA ASP A 40 25.21 -5.46 -6.68
C ASP A 40 24.01 -5.43 -5.72
N ALA A 41 24.05 -6.20 -4.64
CA ALA A 41 23.05 -6.13 -3.57
C ALA A 41 23.02 -4.75 -2.90
N LEU A 42 24.17 -4.13 -2.67
CA LEU A 42 24.25 -2.77 -2.15
C LEU A 42 23.64 -1.74 -3.11
N LYS A 43 23.93 -1.85 -4.40
CA LYS A 43 23.39 -0.95 -5.42
C LYS A 43 21.87 -0.95 -5.44
N ASP A 44 21.27 -2.14 -5.42
CA ASP A 44 19.81 -2.27 -5.41
C ASP A 44 19.20 -1.77 -4.11
N ALA A 45 19.81 -2.12 -2.96
CA ALA A 45 19.37 -1.66 -1.65
C ALA A 45 19.42 -0.13 -1.53
N VAL A 46 20.51 0.51 -1.99
CA VAL A 46 20.67 1.97 -2.01
C VAL A 46 19.65 2.62 -2.95
N LYS A 47 19.39 2.02 -4.10
CA LYS A 47 18.38 2.52 -5.06
C LYS A 47 17.01 2.56 -4.45
N LEU A 48 16.60 1.49 -3.74
CA LEU A 48 15.33 1.46 -3.03
C LEU A 48 15.30 2.45 -1.87
N TYR A 49 16.35 2.49 -1.05
CA TYR A 49 16.48 3.42 0.06
C TYR A 49 16.32 4.88 -0.40
N ASN A 50 17.09 5.30 -1.40
CA ASN A 50 17.03 6.67 -1.92
C ASN A 50 15.63 7.02 -2.46
N HIS A 51 14.97 6.08 -3.13
CA HIS A 51 13.62 6.30 -3.62
C HIS A 51 12.64 6.63 -2.49
N PHE A 52 12.72 5.95 -1.35
CA PHE A 52 11.89 6.27 -0.19
C PHE A 52 12.30 7.56 0.52
N VAL A 53 13.59 7.89 0.53
CA VAL A 53 14.09 9.17 1.06
C VAL A 53 13.57 10.35 0.25
N GLU A 54 13.61 10.27 -1.09
CA GLU A 54 13.08 11.30 -1.99
C GLU A 54 11.59 11.56 -1.78
N LEU A 55 10.84 10.54 -1.39
CA LEU A 55 9.43 10.63 -1.05
C LEU A 55 9.18 10.99 0.43
N ASN A 56 10.22 11.33 1.19
CA ASN A 56 10.18 11.65 2.62
C ASN A 56 9.58 10.55 3.50
N TYR A 57 9.75 9.28 3.15
CA TYR A 57 9.29 8.17 3.97
C TYR A 57 10.32 7.71 5.00
N CYS A 58 9.82 7.16 6.11
CA CYS A 58 10.66 6.57 7.15
C CYS A 58 11.23 5.23 6.68
N VAL A 59 12.55 5.19 6.48
CA VAL A 59 13.26 4.04 5.92
C VAL A 59 14.65 3.90 6.53
N SER A 60 15.13 2.66 6.67
CA SER A 60 16.53 2.39 7.06
C SER A 60 17.16 1.37 6.13
N LEU A 61 18.47 1.53 5.93
CA LEU A 61 19.35 0.64 5.18
C LEU A 61 20.35 0.00 6.12
N THR A 62 20.48 -1.32 6.10
CA THR A 62 21.28 -2.11 7.03
C THR A 62 22.14 -3.13 6.28
N ASP A 63 23.41 -3.23 6.61
CA ASP A 63 24.27 -4.38 6.22
C ASP A 63 23.89 -5.59 7.06
N SER A 64 23.56 -6.71 6.42
CA SER A 64 23.15 -7.95 7.11
C SER A 64 24.29 -8.63 7.91
N GLY A 65 25.50 -8.09 7.81
CA GLY A 65 26.71 -8.67 8.42
C GLY A 65 27.31 -9.83 7.64
N LYS A 66 26.80 -10.16 6.44
CA LYS A 66 27.34 -11.21 5.57
C LYS A 66 27.38 -10.77 4.11
N LYS A 67 26.49 -11.25 3.28
CA LYS A 67 26.52 -11.08 1.82
C LYS A 67 25.46 -10.10 1.30
N GLY A 68 24.57 -9.65 2.16
CA GLY A 68 23.40 -8.89 1.74
C GLY A 68 23.14 -7.63 2.53
N PHE A 69 22.06 -6.98 2.17
CA PHE A 69 21.57 -5.74 2.79
C PHE A 69 20.07 -5.83 2.99
N HIS A 70 19.58 -5.19 4.04
CA HIS A 70 18.14 -5.06 4.28
C HIS A 70 17.72 -3.60 4.18
N VAL A 71 16.58 -3.36 3.58
CA VAL A 71 15.88 -2.08 3.64
C VAL A 71 14.58 -2.28 4.41
N TYR A 72 14.39 -1.51 5.48
CA TYR A 72 13.19 -1.54 6.29
C TYR A 72 12.39 -0.28 6.05
N VAL A 73 11.17 -0.44 5.59
CA VAL A 73 10.25 0.67 5.35
C VAL A 73 9.21 0.67 6.46
N LYS A 74 9.12 1.77 7.21
CA LYS A 74 8.13 1.92 8.27
C LYS A 74 6.77 2.19 7.67
N VAL A 75 5.75 1.48 8.14
CA VAL A 75 4.37 1.64 7.69
C VAL A 75 3.46 2.05 8.83
N GLN A 76 2.28 2.60 8.48
CA GLN A 76 1.22 2.80 9.45
C GLN A 76 0.83 1.45 10.05
N PRO A 77 0.78 1.34 11.40
CA PRO A 77 0.47 0.07 12.05
C PRO A 77 -0.95 -0.39 11.69
N LYS A 78 -1.05 -1.32 10.77
CA LYS A 78 -2.34 -1.93 10.35
C LYS A 78 -2.16 -3.44 10.16
N SER A 79 -3.28 -4.15 10.15
CA SER A 79 -3.31 -5.54 9.70
C SER A 79 -3.41 -5.56 8.17
N TYR A 80 -2.40 -6.09 7.52
CA TYR A 80 -2.35 -6.24 6.07
C TYR A 80 -2.40 -7.71 5.69
N SER A 81 -3.07 -8.05 4.58
CA SER A 81 -3.00 -9.40 4.05
C SER A 81 -1.61 -9.68 3.46
N ARG A 82 -1.26 -10.96 3.42
CA ARG A 82 -0.01 -11.41 2.77
C ARG A 82 0.08 -10.94 1.32
N GLU A 83 -1.03 -10.99 0.60
CA GLU A 83 -1.14 -10.62 -0.80
C GLU A 83 -0.91 -9.12 -0.98
N CYS A 84 -1.44 -8.28 -0.07
CA CYS A 84 -1.23 -6.84 -0.05
C CYS A 84 0.25 -6.51 0.08
N LEU A 85 0.92 -7.06 1.11
CA LEU A 85 2.35 -6.86 1.35
C LEU A 85 3.21 -7.34 0.17
N LYS A 86 2.89 -8.51 -0.36
CA LYS A 86 3.58 -9.10 -1.51
C LYS A 86 3.45 -8.23 -2.76
N SER A 87 2.27 -7.68 -3.00
CA SER A 87 2.00 -6.79 -4.13
C SER A 87 2.78 -5.49 -4.01
N PHE A 88 2.79 -4.91 -2.81
CA PHE A 88 3.58 -3.72 -2.49
C PHE A 88 5.07 -3.94 -2.78
N GLN A 89 5.65 -4.99 -2.22
CA GLN A 89 7.07 -5.30 -2.40
C GLN A 89 7.41 -5.59 -3.87
N LYS A 90 6.61 -6.41 -4.56
CA LYS A 90 6.81 -6.73 -5.99
C LYS A 90 6.76 -5.50 -6.88
N TRP A 91 5.87 -4.57 -6.55
CA TRP A 91 5.76 -3.35 -7.34
C TRP A 91 7.06 -2.53 -7.30
N PHE A 92 7.64 -2.31 -6.12
CA PHE A 92 8.91 -1.58 -6.00
C PHE A 92 10.07 -2.32 -6.67
N ILE A 93 10.15 -3.65 -6.50
CA ILE A 93 11.16 -4.47 -7.15
C ILE A 93 11.08 -4.29 -8.66
N LYS A 94 9.89 -4.34 -9.23
CA LYS A 94 9.68 -4.17 -10.68
C LYS A 94 9.91 -2.74 -11.13
N LYS A 95 9.34 -1.74 -10.43
CA LYS A 95 9.47 -0.32 -10.78
C LYS A 95 10.91 0.14 -10.81
N LEU A 96 11.69 -0.30 -9.84
CA LEU A 96 13.08 0.08 -9.67
C LEU A 96 14.07 -0.92 -10.31
N ASP A 97 13.58 -1.97 -10.97
CA ASP A 97 14.41 -2.99 -11.60
C ASP A 97 15.49 -3.54 -10.64
N LEU A 98 15.05 -4.02 -9.47
CA LEU A 98 15.93 -4.54 -8.40
C LEU A 98 16.19 -6.02 -8.64
N LYS A 99 17.40 -6.38 -9.03
CA LYS A 99 17.76 -7.73 -9.49
C LYS A 99 18.15 -8.68 -8.36
N THR A 100 18.58 -8.14 -7.23
CA THR A 100 19.13 -8.91 -6.10
C THR A 100 18.14 -9.05 -4.94
N ALA A 101 16.89 -8.59 -5.11
CA ALA A 101 15.87 -8.72 -4.12
C ALA A 101 15.44 -10.20 -3.94
N ASP A 102 15.41 -10.69 -2.69
CA ASP A 102 14.93 -12.03 -2.36
C ASP A 102 13.40 -12.08 -2.43
N GLU A 103 12.88 -12.68 -3.51
CA GLU A 103 11.45 -12.81 -3.71
C GLU A 103 10.79 -13.86 -2.78
N GLN A 104 11.56 -14.71 -2.08
CA GLN A 104 10.99 -15.74 -1.20
C GLN A 104 10.38 -15.14 0.06
N ILE A 105 10.86 -13.98 0.49
CA ILE A 105 10.35 -13.32 1.70
C ILE A 105 9.13 -12.43 1.47
N LEU A 106 8.71 -12.23 0.22
CA LEU A 106 7.65 -11.29 -0.10
C LEU A 106 6.29 -11.68 0.50
N GLY A 107 5.72 -10.77 1.26
CA GLY A 107 4.46 -10.97 1.97
C GLY A 107 4.56 -11.85 3.22
N ASP A 108 5.76 -12.20 3.69
CA ASP A 108 5.93 -13.00 4.90
C ASP A 108 5.72 -12.17 6.17
N ILE A 109 4.49 -12.17 6.69
CA ILE A 109 4.11 -11.44 7.90
C ILE A 109 4.75 -11.99 9.19
N LYS A 110 5.25 -13.23 9.16
CA LYS A 110 5.90 -13.88 10.31
C LYS A 110 7.41 -13.73 10.28
N ARG A 111 7.94 -13.00 9.30
CA ARG A 111 9.38 -12.85 9.13
C ARG A 111 10.02 -12.26 10.38
N GLN A 112 11.10 -12.88 10.80
CA GLN A 112 12.01 -12.32 11.77
C GLN A 112 13.19 -11.70 11.03
N MET A 113 13.46 -10.45 11.32
CA MET A 113 14.58 -9.71 10.74
C MET A 113 15.64 -9.44 11.82
N ARG A 114 16.89 -9.41 11.38
CA ARG A 114 18.01 -9.18 12.28
C ARG A 114 18.02 -7.73 12.78
N ILE A 115 18.25 -7.58 14.07
CA ILE A 115 18.41 -6.26 14.68
C ILE A 115 19.79 -5.69 14.30
N PRO A 116 19.90 -4.42 13.89
CA PRO A 116 21.19 -3.75 13.80
C PRO A 116 22.00 -3.88 15.09
N TYR A 117 23.31 -3.94 14.94
CA TYR A 117 24.29 -4.11 16.04
C TYR A 117 24.25 -5.47 16.74
N THR A 118 23.68 -6.49 16.10
CA THR A 118 23.77 -7.89 16.52
C THR A 118 24.62 -8.70 15.54
N TYR A 119 25.19 -9.81 16.01
CA TYR A 119 26.02 -10.66 15.16
C TYR A 119 25.19 -11.60 14.27
N ASN A 120 25.60 -11.70 13.01
CA ASN A 120 25.17 -12.80 12.14
C ASN A 120 26.01 -14.04 12.43
N ILE A 121 25.38 -15.12 12.85
CA ILE A 121 26.07 -16.37 13.18
C ILE A 121 26.91 -16.94 12.02
N LYS A 122 26.55 -16.56 10.77
CA LYS A 122 27.24 -16.97 9.54
C LYS A 122 28.14 -15.87 8.95
N GLY A 123 28.34 -14.77 9.64
CA GLY A 123 29.05 -13.62 9.11
C GLY A 123 29.51 -12.65 10.18
N GLY A 124 29.47 -11.35 9.88
CA GLY A 124 29.90 -10.28 10.75
C GLY A 124 28.77 -9.58 11.49
N LEU A 125 29.08 -8.39 11.99
CA LEU A 125 28.13 -7.52 12.68
C LEU A 125 27.13 -6.93 11.69
N CYS A 126 25.84 -7.08 11.98
CA CYS A 126 24.78 -6.35 11.29
C CYS A 126 24.86 -4.85 11.66
N ARG A 127 24.88 -3.95 10.70
CA ARG A 127 25.07 -2.51 10.95
C ARG A 127 24.05 -1.68 10.17
N GLU A 128 23.44 -0.74 10.85
CA GLU A 128 22.72 0.33 10.15
C GLU A 128 23.75 1.20 9.39
N ILE A 129 23.48 1.41 8.10
CA ILE A 129 24.31 2.23 7.21
C ILE A 129 23.72 3.62 7.11
N ALA A 130 22.41 3.71 6.96
CA ALA A 130 21.69 4.97 6.81
C ALA A 130 20.25 4.82 7.29
N SER A 131 19.66 5.91 7.76
CA SER A 131 18.25 6.00 8.09
C SER A 131 17.67 7.37 7.77
N ASN A 132 16.40 7.40 7.37
CA ASN A 132 15.62 8.61 7.16
C ASN A 132 14.42 8.60 8.11
N PRO A 133 14.27 9.59 8.99
CA PRO A 133 13.19 9.64 9.97
C PRO A 133 11.84 10.13 9.42
N GLY A 134 11.65 10.13 8.10
CA GLY A 134 10.44 10.59 7.43
C GLY A 134 9.14 9.97 7.95
N VAL A 135 8.04 10.14 7.23
CA VAL A 135 6.71 9.67 7.65
C VAL A 135 6.54 8.16 7.38
N PRO A 136 5.78 7.44 8.23
CA PRO A 136 5.37 6.07 7.92
C PRO A 136 4.48 6.02 6.68
N ILE A 137 4.65 5.01 5.83
CA ILE A 137 3.82 4.81 4.64
C ILE A 137 2.45 4.25 5.04
N ASP A 138 1.38 4.79 4.51
CA ASP A 138 0.13 4.05 4.39
C ASP A 138 0.17 3.22 3.10
N ILE A 139 0.16 1.90 3.24
CA ILE A 139 0.25 0.99 2.09
C ILE A 139 -1.00 1.10 1.23
N ASP A 140 -2.16 1.33 1.85
CA ASP A 140 -3.42 1.44 1.14
C ASP A 140 -3.38 2.64 0.18
N ASP A 141 -2.83 3.77 0.63
CA ASP A 141 -2.61 4.95 -0.21
C ASP A 141 -1.62 4.66 -1.35
N LEU A 142 -0.55 3.93 -1.06
CA LEU A 142 0.49 3.65 -2.06
C LEU A 142 0.08 2.56 -3.05
N LEU A 143 -0.65 1.54 -2.62
CA LEU A 143 -1.25 0.54 -3.52
C LEU A 143 -2.23 1.19 -4.49
N LEU A 144 -2.87 2.26 -4.06
CA LEU A 144 -3.66 3.12 -4.91
C LEU A 144 -2.84 3.64 -6.10
N TYR A 145 -1.67 4.26 -5.82
CA TYR A 145 -0.74 4.72 -6.85
C TYR A 145 -0.27 3.59 -7.76
N THR A 146 -0.09 2.38 -7.23
CA THR A 146 0.38 1.23 -8.02
C THR A 146 -0.70 0.65 -8.92
N TYR A 147 -1.95 0.68 -8.47
CA TYR A 147 -3.09 0.23 -9.28
C TYR A 147 -3.36 1.17 -10.44
N ILE A 148 -3.09 2.45 -10.24
CA ILE A 148 -3.30 3.52 -11.21
C ILE A 148 -2.23 3.52 -12.31
N GLN A 149 -1.01 3.04 -12.05
CA GLN A 149 0.07 2.98 -13.05
C GLN A 149 0.00 1.77 -14.00
N LYS A 150 -0.99 0.90 -13.89
CA LYS A 150 -1.24 -0.08 -14.94
C LYS A 150 -1.97 0.63 -16.07
N PRO A 151 -1.41 0.70 -17.29
CA PRO A 151 -2.16 1.20 -18.43
C PRO A 151 -3.37 0.28 -18.62
N VAL A 152 -4.52 0.73 -18.15
CA VAL A 152 -5.78 0.09 -18.50
C VAL A 152 -6.11 0.60 -19.88
N THR A 153 -5.99 -0.27 -20.87
CA THR A 153 -6.49 0.01 -22.20
C THR A 153 -8.01 0.19 -22.11
N TYR A 154 -8.42 1.44 -21.97
CA TYR A 154 -9.82 1.80 -21.91
C TYR A 154 -10.50 1.51 -23.23
N ARG A 155 -11.49 0.65 -23.21
CA ARG A 155 -12.68 0.86 -24.06
C ARG A 155 -13.52 1.88 -23.28
N LYS A 156 -13.80 3.05 -23.90
CA LYS A 156 -14.87 3.95 -23.45
C LYS A 156 -16.11 3.09 -23.18
N LYS A 157 -16.35 2.76 -21.92
CA LYS A 157 -17.62 2.18 -21.47
C LYS A 157 -18.37 3.34 -20.87
N ASP A 158 -19.62 3.49 -21.25
CA ASP A 158 -20.55 4.34 -20.54
C ASP A 158 -20.52 3.91 -19.07
N PHE A 159 -19.91 4.73 -18.21
CA PHE A 159 -19.91 4.45 -16.80
C PHE A 159 -21.33 4.54 -16.29
N HIS A 160 -21.82 3.47 -15.68
CA HIS A 160 -23.11 3.49 -15.02
C HIS A 160 -23.05 4.46 -13.83
N GLU A 161 -24.19 5.03 -13.47
CA GLU A 161 -24.32 5.63 -12.15
C GLU A 161 -24.08 4.56 -11.10
N TYR A 162 -23.20 4.87 -10.13
CA TYR A 162 -22.92 3.99 -8.99
C TYR A 162 -23.55 4.59 -7.73
N PRO A 163 -24.84 4.33 -7.42
CA PRO A 163 -25.52 4.94 -6.30
C PRO A 163 -24.84 4.60 -4.96
N CYS A 164 -24.16 3.47 -4.87
CA CYS A 164 -23.37 3.10 -3.70
C CYS A 164 -22.15 4.01 -3.48
N ILE A 165 -21.48 4.46 -4.54
CA ILE A 165 -20.38 5.44 -4.42
C ILE A 165 -20.93 6.81 -4.00
N GLU A 166 -22.02 7.24 -4.60
CA GLU A 166 -22.71 8.49 -4.24
C GLU A 166 -23.13 8.51 -2.78
N GLN A 167 -23.70 7.40 -2.30
CA GLN A 167 -24.13 7.27 -0.92
C GLN A 167 -22.93 7.30 0.02
N LEU A 168 -21.88 6.53 -0.25
CA LEU A 168 -20.71 6.44 0.61
C LEU A 168 -19.99 7.78 0.76
N VAL A 169 -19.84 8.57 -0.29
CA VAL A 169 -19.16 9.87 -0.18
C VAL A 169 -19.98 10.91 0.57
N ARG A 170 -21.31 10.74 0.64
CA ARG A 170 -22.20 11.67 1.35
C ARG A 170 -22.45 11.30 2.80
N GLU A 171 -22.47 10.00 3.12
CA GLU A 171 -22.85 9.50 4.44
C GLU A 171 -21.65 9.17 5.32
N ASP A 172 -20.49 8.83 4.71
CA ASP A 172 -19.26 8.53 5.43
C ASP A 172 -18.46 9.83 5.64
N PRO A 173 -18.22 10.27 6.88
CA PRO A 173 -17.44 11.49 7.15
C PRO A 173 -15.94 11.33 6.80
N GLU A 174 -15.47 10.09 6.59
CA GLU A 174 -14.10 9.80 6.20
C GLU A 174 -14.05 8.67 5.15
N PRO A 175 -14.60 8.90 3.94
CA PRO A 175 -14.67 7.85 2.93
C PRO A 175 -13.27 7.38 2.54
N ARG A 176 -13.13 6.08 2.30
CA ARG A 176 -11.87 5.50 1.82
C ARG A 176 -11.43 6.16 0.51
N GLU A 177 -10.14 6.36 0.35
CA GLU A 177 -9.55 7.04 -0.81
C GLU A 177 -10.02 6.48 -2.15
N LEU A 178 -10.15 5.14 -2.28
CA LEU A 178 -10.68 4.51 -3.50
C LEU A 178 -12.10 4.94 -3.85
N ILE A 179 -12.94 5.19 -2.86
CA ILE A 179 -14.31 5.67 -3.04
C ILE A 179 -14.28 7.12 -3.51
N ARG A 180 -13.45 7.97 -2.88
CA ARG A 180 -13.27 9.39 -3.25
C ARG A 180 -12.80 9.54 -4.70
N LEU A 181 -11.77 8.78 -5.10
CA LEU A 181 -11.26 8.81 -6.48
C LEU A 181 -12.26 8.26 -7.48
N SER A 182 -13.03 7.22 -7.11
CA SER A 182 -14.09 6.71 -7.96
C SER A 182 -15.17 7.75 -8.18
N TYR A 183 -15.52 8.50 -7.13
CA TYR A 183 -16.47 9.61 -7.22
C TYR A 183 -15.97 10.71 -8.16
N VAL A 184 -14.74 11.15 -7.99
CA VAL A 184 -14.09 12.13 -8.87
C VAL A 184 -14.12 11.67 -10.34
N ALA A 185 -13.77 10.41 -10.60
CA ALA A 185 -13.77 9.85 -11.95
C ALA A 185 -15.18 9.86 -12.59
N LEU A 186 -16.20 9.53 -11.81
CA LEU A 186 -17.60 9.59 -12.27
C LEU A 186 -18.07 11.02 -12.59
N ARG A 187 -17.60 12.02 -11.83
CA ARG A 187 -17.91 13.43 -12.08
C ARG A 187 -17.21 13.95 -13.32
N LEU A 188 -15.93 13.64 -13.50
CA LEU A 188 -15.15 13.99 -14.68
C LEU A 188 -15.74 13.35 -15.95
N ASP A 189 -16.19 12.10 -15.87
CA ASP A 189 -16.86 11.40 -17.00
C ASP A 189 -18.19 12.08 -17.40
N LYS A 190 -18.88 12.67 -16.43
CA LYS A 190 -20.09 13.49 -16.66
C LYS A 190 -19.78 14.90 -17.18
N GLY A 191 -18.51 15.25 -17.35
CA GLY A 191 -18.07 16.55 -17.87
C GLY A 191 -18.01 17.68 -16.83
N TRP A 192 -18.01 17.34 -15.55
CA TRP A 192 -17.86 18.33 -14.50
C TRP A 192 -16.44 18.92 -14.51
N SER A 193 -16.35 20.22 -14.26
CA SER A 193 -15.07 20.91 -14.07
C SER A 193 -14.46 20.58 -12.70
N GLU A 194 -13.16 20.82 -12.57
CA GLU A 194 -12.44 20.66 -11.29
C GLU A 194 -13.09 21.48 -10.18
N ASP A 195 -13.47 22.74 -10.45
CA ASP A 195 -14.07 23.63 -9.45
C ASP A 195 -15.44 23.12 -8.99
N GLU A 196 -16.28 22.63 -9.90
CA GLU A 196 -17.58 22.03 -9.56
C GLU A 196 -17.40 20.80 -8.66
N ILE A 197 -16.41 19.97 -8.94
CA ILE A 197 -16.12 18.76 -8.13
C ILE A 197 -15.63 19.16 -6.74
N VAL A 198 -14.72 20.15 -6.65
CA VAL A 198 -14.19 20.64 -5.36
C VAL A 198 -15.31 21.20 -4.50
N GLU A 199 -16.17 22.06 -5.04
CA GLU A 199 -17.29 22.65 -4.30
C GLU A 199 -18.31 21.60 -3.85
N GLU A 200 -18.57 20.58 -4.67
CA GLU A 200 -19.45 19.47 -4.25
C GLU A 200 -18.80 18.65 -3.13
N ILE A 201 -17.52 18.28 -3.23
CA ILE A 201 -16.81 17.51 -2.19
C ILE A 201 -16.77 18.31 -0.88
N LYS A 202 -16.54 19.61 -0.95
CA LYS A 202 -16.55 20.50 0.22
C LYS A 202 -17.89 20.47 0.95
N SER A 203 -18.99 20.25 0.24
CA SER A 203 -20.33 20.17 0.83
C SER A 203 -20.60 18.85 1.59
N PHE A 204 -19.71 17.87 1.52
CA PHE A 204 -19.87 16.56 2.18
C PHE A 204 -19.36 16.57 3.63
N ASP A 205 -18.77 17.66 4.10
CA ASP A 205 -18.26 17.82 5.47
C ASP A 205 -17.26 16.72 5.90
N TRP A 206 -16.40 16.26 4.97
CA TRP A 206 -15.37 15.27 5.32
C TRP A 206 -14.40 15.83 6.37
N VAL A 207 -14.12 15.04 7.40
CA VAL A 207 -13.28 15.43 8.55
C VAL A 207 -11.87 15.88 8.13
N ASP A 208 -11.35 15.27 7.07
CA ASP A 208 -9.99 15.49 6.55
C ASP A 208 -9.97 16.23 5.22
N PHE A 209 -11.06 16.99 4.90
CA PHE A 209 -11.12 17.75 3.66
C PHE A 209 -9.97 18.77 3.58
N ASP A 210 -9.25 18.72 2.48
CA ASP A 210 -8.17 19.64 2.13
C ASP A 210 -8.31 19.97 0.64
N GLU A 211 -8.58 21.23 0.34
CA GLU A 211 -8.86 21.68 -1.02
C GLU A 211 -7.67 21.47 -1.95
N GLU A 212 -6.45 21.79 -1.50
CA GLU A 212 -5.24 21.65 -2.33
C GLU A 212 -4.98 20.18 -2.67
N LYS A 213 -5.06 19.28 -1.69
CA LYS A 213 -4.94 17.84 -1.92
C LYS A 213 -6.04 17.31 -2.81
N THR A 214 -7.27 17.82 -2.66
CA THR A 214 -8.41 17.42 -3.49
C THR A 214 -8.16 17.80 -4.95
N ARG A 215 -7.69 19.02 -5.22
CA ARG A 215 -7.33 19.47 -6.56
C ARG A 215 -6.21 18.62 -7.20
N ILE A 216 -5.18 18.32 -6.43
CA ILE A 216 -4.10 17.42 -6.89
C ILE A 216 -4.67 16.05 -7.30
N LYS A 217 -5.60 15.49 -6.51
CA LYS A 217 -6.25 14.21 -6.79
C LYS A 217 -7.16 14.27 -8.02
N ILE A 218 -7.91 15.36 -8.20
CA ILE A 218 -8.74 15.58 -9.40
C ILE A 218 -7.85 15.66 -10.64
N GLY A 219 -6.79 16.47 -10.62
CA GLY A 219 -5.81 16.57 -11.70
C GLY A 219 -5.20 15.22 -12.05
N TYR A 220 -4.92 14.41 -11.03
CA TYR A 220 -4.41 13.07 -11.19
C TYR A 220 -5.40 12.13 -11.90
N VAL A 221 -6.68 12.12 -11.50
CA VAL A 221 -7.73 11.32 -12.15
C VAL A 221 -7.97 11.81 -13.59
N ASN A 222 -7.95 13.12 -13.81
CA ASN A 222 -8.18 13.75 -15.11
C ASN A 222 -7.06 13.47 -16.12
N ASN A 223 -5.84 13.25 -15.66
CA ASN A 223 -4.70 12.92 -16.53
C ASN A 223 -4.73 11.48 -17.09
N GLY A 224 -5.79 10.74 -16.84
CA GLY A 224 -6.24 9.74 -17.80
C GLY A 224 -6.09 8.27 -17.44
N GLU A 225 -5.92 7.87 -16.17
CA GLU A 225 -5.72 6.43 -15.90
C GLU A 225 -6.54 5.83 -14.75
N TYR A 226 -7.44 6.59 -14.13
CA TYR A 226 -8.24 6.06 -13.02
C TYR A 226 -9.59 5.51 -13.51
N VAL A 227 -9.87 4.26 -13.16
CA VAL A 227 -11.16 3.59 -13.40
C VAL A 227 -11.94 3.55 -12.09
N PRO A 228 -13.19 4.02 -12.06
CA PRO A 228 -14.05 3.84 -10.91
C PRO A 228 -14.15 2.37 -10.49
N LEU A 229 -14.32 2.12 -9.20
CA LEU A 229 -14.54 0.77 -8.68
C LEU A 229 -15.79 0.17 -9.31
N GLY A 230 -15.67 -1.02 -9.89
CA GLY A 230 -16.82 -1.77 -10.42
C GLY A 230 -17.62 -2.45 -9.32
N CYS A 231 -18.88 -2.83 -9.65
CA CYS A 231 -19.80 -3.48 -8.72
C CYS A 231 -19.21 -4.69 -7.99
N ASN A 232 -18.46 -5.54 -8.68
CA ASN A 232 -17.82 -6.71 -8.05
C ASN A 232 -16.90 -6.29 -6.91
N ARG A 233 -16.06 -5.27 -7.13
CA ARG A 233 -15.14 -4.79 -6.10
C ARG A 233 -15.84 -4.11 -4.94
N LEU A 234 -16.88 -3.32 -5.22
CA LEU A 234 -17.72 -2.71 -4.18
C LEU A 234 -18.45 -3.76 -3.34
N THR A 235 -18.91 -4.85 -3.97
CA THR A 235 -19.50 -5.99 -3.26
C THR A 235 -18.49 -6.71 -2.37
N GLU A 236 -17.30 -7.01 -2.88
CA GLU A 236 -16.20 -7.60 -2.08
C GLU A 236 -15.81 -6.75 -0.88
N MET A 237 -15.92 -5.43 -1.00
CA MET A 237 -15.64 -4.47 0.07
C MET A 237 -16.82 -4.27 1.04
N GLY A 238 -17.96 -4.93 0.81
CA GLY A 238 -19.17 -4.78 1.61
C GLY A 238 -19.92 -3.45 1.40
N HIS A 239 -19.64 -2.76 0.30
CA HIS A 239 -20.20 -1.43 0.01
C HIS A 239 -21.34 -1.45 -1.03
N CYS A 240 -21.74 -2.64 -1.48
CA CYS A 240 -22.85 -2.75 -2.43
C CYS A 240 -24.21 -2.56 -1.73
N ILE A 241 -25.07 -1.72 -2.29
CA ILE A 241 -26.42 -1.50 -1.81
C ILE A 241 -27.31 -2.65 -2.31
N LEU A 242 -28.05 -3.30 -1.38
CA LEU A 242 -28.89 -4.48 -1.68
C LEU A 242 -29.93 -4.23 -2.75
N ASP A 243 -30.56 -3.05 -2.79
CA ASP A 243 -31.61 -2.67 -3.74
C ASP A 243 -31.11 -1.88 -4.96
N CYS A 244 -29.82 -2.00 -5.27
CA CYS A 244 -29.25 -1.32 -6.41
C CYS A 244 -29.75 -1.92 -7.74
N LYS A 245 -30.31 -1.07 -8.63
CA LYS A 245 -30.78 -1.48 -9.98
C LYS A 245 -29.70 -2.11 -10.86
N PHE A 246 -28.42 -1.87 -10.55
CA PHE A 246 -27.26 -2.41 -11.26
C PHE A 246 -26.66 -3.66 -10.59
N ASN A 247 -27.21 -4.08 -9.46
CA ASN A 247 -26.83 -5.32 -8.81
C ASN A 247 -27.32 -6.50 -9.69
N ASN A 248 -26.42 -7.08 -10.48
CA ASN A 248 -26.71 -8.17 -11.44
C ASN A 248 -27.11 -9.50 -10.78
N GLY A 249 -27.70 -9.47 -9.60
CA GLY A 249 -28.24 -10.65 -8.93
C GLY A 249 -27.20 -11.50 -8.20
N ASN A 250 -25.90 -11.18 -8.27
CA ASN A 250 -24.88 -11.96 -7.58
C ASN A 250 -25.10 -11.96 -6.07
N LEU A 251 -25.39 -10.80 -5.47
CA LEU A 251 -25.66 -10.74 -4.01
C LEU A 251 -26.96 -11.47 -3.64
N LYS A 252 -28.01 -11.37 -4.48
CA LYS A 252 -29.25 -12.15 -4.27
C LYS A 252 -29.04 -13.65 -4.43
N LYS A 253 -28.13 -14.05 -5.30
CA LYS A 253 -27.75 -15.45 -5.48
C LYS A 253 -26.96 -15.95 -4.28
N ASP A 254 -25.99 -15.18 -3.79
CA ASP A 254 -25.17 -15.51 -2.64
C ASP A 254 -25.99 -15.56 -1.35
N LEU A 255 -26.93 -14.62 -1.14
CA LEU A 255 -27.85 -14.64 0.00
C LEU A 255 -28.79 -15.85 -0.05
N LYS A 256 -29.26 -16.23 -1.24
CA LYS A 256 -30.11 -17.41 -1.43
C LYS A 256 -29.34 -18.71 -1.21
N GLU A 257 -28.07 -18.78 -1.61
CA GLU A 257 -27.18 -19.92 -1.32
C GLU A 257 -26.84 -20.02 0.18
N LEU A 258 -26.86 -18.91 0.91
CA LEU A 258 -26.66 -18.83 2.34
C LEU A 258 -27.98 -19.02 3.15
N GLY A 259 -29.14 -19.21 2.48
CA GLY A 259 -30.41 -19.40 3.14
C GLY A 259 -30.96 -18.16 3.86
N ILE A 260 -30.49 -16.97 3.45
CA ILE A 260 -30.93 -15.68 3.98
C ILE A 260 -31.90 -15.10 2.96
N GLU A 261 -33.19 -15.30 3.14
CA GLU A 261 -34.28 -14.62 2.41
C GLU A 261 -34.78 -13.43 3.22
#